data_9ec65d34256a6b9d75874ac288155c85
#
_entry.id   9ec65d34256a6b9d75874ac288155c85
#
_cell.length_a   1.000
_cell.length_b   1.000
_cell.length_c   1.000
_cell.angle_alpha   90.00
_cell.angle_beta   90.00
_cell.angle_gamma   90.00
#
_symmetry.space_group_name_H-M   'P 1'
#
loop_
_entity.id
_entity.type
_entity.pdbx_description
1 polymer ?
#
loop_
_entity_poly.entity_id
_entity_poly.type
_entity_poly.pdbx_seq_one_letter_code
_entity_poly.pdbx_strand_id
1 'polypeptide(L)'
;CIRDREKWANMLGDAPMAFVHKTRDIDAANKVVSNRVVGDVDGKDCILMDDMIDTGGTIAGAVGVLKEAGAKSVVIACTHGVFSDPARERLSDCGAEEVITTDTLPQDTEGWSNLTVLSIAPLLAKTIHEIFENGSVTTLFEGQA
;
A
#
# COMPACT_ATOMS: atom_id res chain seq x y z
N CYS A 1 7.86 5.56 4.69
CA CYS A 1 9.23 6.10 4.61
C CYS A 1 9.72 6.11 3.16
N ILE A 2 10.42 7.17 2.70
CA ILE A 2 10.93 7.26 1.31
C ILE A 2 11.88 6.10 1.01
N ARG A 3 12.76 5.78 1.94
CA ARG A 3 13.75 4.69 1.81
C ARG A 3 13.11 3.31 1.56
N ASP A 4 11.97 3.04 2.16
CA ASP A 4 11.28 1.75 1.97
C ASP A 4 10.67 1.67 0.57
N ARG A 5 10.19 2.79 0.03
CA ARG A 5 9.65 2.86 -1.34
C ARG A 5 10.74 2.67 -2.39
N GLU A 6 11.95 3.19 -2.17
CA GLU A 6 13.10 2.95 -3.05
C GLU A 6 13.45 1.45 -3.12
N LYS A 7 13.42 0.75 -1.98
CA LYS A 7 13.63 -0.70 -1.96
C LYS A 7 12.58 -1.44 -2.79
N TRP A 8 11.31 -1.09 -2.64
CA TRP A 8 10.23 -1.67 -3.45
C TRP A 8 10.38 -1.36 -4.93
N ALA A 9 10.74 -0.12 -5.29
CA ALA A 9 10.98 0.25 -6.68
C ALA A 9 12.09 -0.60 -7.31
N ASN A 10 13.20 -0.80 -6.59
CA ASN A 10 14.31 -1.65 -7.03
C ASN A 10 13.89 -3.11 -7.21
N MET A 11 13.11 -3.67 -6.27
CA MET A 11 12.58 -5.04 -6.35
C MET A 11 11.62 -5.25 -7.53
N LEU A 12 10.95 -4.20 -7.95
CA LEU A 12 10.02 -4.18 -9.09
C LEU A 12 10.72 -3.79 -10.41
N GLY A 13 12.04 -3.98 -10.51
CA GLY A 13 12.80 -3.71 -11.72
C GLY A 13 13.06 -2.23 -11.97
N ASP A 14 13.45 -1.50 -10.93
CA ASP A 14 13.70 -0.06 -10.94
C ASP A 14 12.46 0.75 -11.38
N ALA A 15 11.29 0.35 -10.90
CA ALA A 15 10.03 1.00 -11.22
C ALA A 15 10.05 2.50 -10.86
N PRO A 16 9.58 3.39 -11.74
CA PRO A 16 9.50 4.82 -11.43
C PRO A 16 8.66 5.09 -10.19
N MET A 17 9.13 6.02 -9.35
CA MET A 17 8.38 6.43 -8.15
C MET A 17 7.58 7.69 -8.42
N ALA A 18 6.36 7.71 -7.90
CA ALA A 18 5.51 8.89 -7.81
C ALA A 18 5.06 9.12 -6.36
N PHE A 19 4.71 10.36 -6.06
CA PHE A 19 4.27 10.75 -4.72
C PHE A 19 2.95 11.49 -4.81
N VAL A 20 2.00 11.14 -3.95
CA VAL A 20 0.79 11.92 -3.73
C VAL A 20 1.07 12.92 -2.61
N HIS A 21 1.25 14.18 -2.98
CA HIS A 21 1.51 15.27 -2.04
C HIS A 21 0.18 15.88 -1.59
N LYS A 22 -0.04 15.89 -0.27
CA LYS A 22 -1.22 16.47 0.35
C LYS A 22 -0.87 17.85 0.92
N THR A 23 -1.35 18.92 0.32
CA THR A 23 -1.20 20.27 0.84
C THR A 23 -2.46 20.65 1.61
N ARG A 24 -2.28 21.08 2.86
CA ARG A 24 -3.34 21.73 3.65
C ARG A 24 -3.11 23.21 3.57
N ASP A 25 -4.05 23.93 2.97
CA ASP A 25 -4.01 25.40 3.00
C ASP A 25 -4.42 25.85 4.41
N ILE A 26 -3.47 26.46 5.13
CA ILE A 26 -3.62 26.84 6.55
C ILE A 26 -4.43 28.14 6.65
N ASP A 27 -4.49 28.95 5.57
CA ASP A 27 -5.04 30.31 5.57
C ASP A 27 -6.48 30.40 5.05
N ALA A 28 -7.08 29.32 4.55
CA ALA A 28 -8.44 29.34 4.07
C ALA A 28 -9.42 28.81 5.12
N ALA A 29 -10.42 29.59 5.47
CA ALA A 29 -11.50 29.21 6.39
C ALA A 29 -12.32 27.99 5.91
N ASN A 30 -12.19 27.61 4.64
CA ASN A 30 -12.65 26.36 4.06
C ASN A 30 -11.42 25.52 3.69
N LYS A 31 -11.20 24.43 4.41
CA LYS A 31 -10.10 23.47 4.22
C LYS A 31 -10.10 22.89 2.80
N VAL A 32 -9.48 23.57 1.86
CA VAL A 32 -9.21 23.00 0.54
C VAL A 32 -7.99 22.09 0.69
N VAL A 33 -8.22 20.79 0.63
CA VAL A 33 -7.15 19.78 0.58
C VAL A 33 -6.82 19.62 -0.90
N SER A 34 -5.70 20.18 -1.33
CA SER A 34 -5.18 19.94 -2.67
C SER A 34 -4.26 18.72 -2.63
N ASN A 35 -4.64 17.68 -3.33
CA ASN A 35 -3.77 16.52 -3.55
C ASN A 35 -3.12 16.66 -4.93
N ARG A 36 -1.82 16.48 -5.01
CA ARG A 36 -1.06 16.57 -6.26
C ARG A 36 -0.17 15.34 -6.43
N VAL A 37 -0.18 14.76 -7.62
CA VAL A 37 0.79 13.74 -7.99
C VAL A 37 2.09 14.43 -8.42
N VAL A 38 3.20 13.98 -7.86
CA VAL A 38 4.56 14.34 -8.28
C VAL A 38 5.20 13.10 -8.86
N GLY A 39 5.55 13.13 -10.13
CA GLY A 39 5.98 11.99 -10.92
C GLY A 39 5.02 11.72 -12.08
N ASP A 40 5.45 10.89 -13.00
CA ASP A 40 4.66 10.53 -14.19
C ASP A 40 3.92 9.22 -13.94
N VAL A 41 2.58 9.27 -13.96
CA VAL A 41 1.69 8.11 -13.75
C VAL A 41 0.74 7.90 -14.93
N ASP A 42 0.79 8.76 -15.95
CA ASP A 42 -0.12 8.68 -17.10
C ASP A 42 0.07 7.37 -17.87
N GLY A 43 -1.01 6.65 -18.09
CA GLY A 43 -1.04 5.35 -18.75
C GLY A 43 -0.34 4.21 -18.00
N LYS A 44 0.09 4.41 -16.74
CA LYS A 44 0.86 3.42 -15.97
C LYS A 44 -0.01 2.63 -15.00
N ASP A 45 0.41 1.40 -14.77
CA ASP A 45 -0.10 0.58 -13.68
C ASP A 45 0.64 1.00 -12.38
N CYS A 46 -0.11 1.42 -11.37
CA CYS A 46 0.43 2.00 -10.15
C CYS A 46 0.20 1.07 -8.95
N ILE A 47 1.20 0.95 -8.09
CA ILE A 47 1.07 0.29 -6.77
C ILE A 47 1.15 1.36 -5.69
N LEU A 48 0.07 1.51 -4.93
CA LEU A 48 -0.02 2.43 -3.80
C LEU A 48 0.22 1.65 -2.50
N MET A 49 1.32 1.95 -1.82
CA MET A 49 1.78 1.18 -0.66
C MET A 49 1.71 1.99 0.63
N ASP A 50 1.26 1.34 1.69
CA ASP A 50 1.34 1.86 3.06
C ASP A 50 1.71 0.71 4.03
N ASP A 51 2.13 1.05 5.25
CA ASP A 51 2.37 0.07 6.30
C ASP A 51 1.05 -0.40 6.92
N MET A 52 0.10 0.51 7.11
CA MET A 52 -1.19 0.24 7.73
C MET A 52 -2.31 1.04 7.08
N ILE A 53 -3.45 0.38 6.89
CA ILE A 53 -4.70 1.03 6.47
C ILE A 53 -5.74 0.84 7.57
N ASP A 54 -6.18 1.95 8.15
CA ASP A 54 -7.27 1.98 9.14
C ASP A 54 -8.61 2.25 8.44
N THR A 55 -9.11 3.46 8.40
CA THR A 55 -10.43 3.81 7.82
C THR A 55 -10.44 3.95 6.29
N GLY A 56 -9.29 3.80 5.64
CA GLY A 56 -9.15 3.82 4.18
C GLY A 56 -9.30 5.19 3.50
N GLY A 57 -9.69 6.23 4.22
CA GLY A 57 -10.00 7.53 3.61
C GLY A 57 -8.81 8.19 2.90
N THR A 58 -7.62 8.12 3.47
CA THR A 58 -6.40 8.67 2.86
C THR A 58 -6.03 7.93 1.58
N ILE A 59 -6.10 6.61 1.63
CA ILE A 59 -5.75 5.73 0.51
C ILE A 59 -6.76 5.87 -0.61
N ALA A 60 -8.07 5.83 -0.33
CA ALA A 60 -9.12 6.03 -1.32
C ALA A 60 -8.99 7.39 -2.03
N GLY A 61 -8.70 8.45 -1.27
CA GLY A 61 -8.42 9.77 -1.83
C GLY A 61 -7.18 9.79 -2.74
N ALA A 62 -6.12 9.05 -2.38
CA ALA A 62 -4.93 8.94 -3.20
C ALA A 62 -5.19 8.18 -4.52
N VAL A 63 -6.00 7.13 -4.50
CA VAL A 63 -6.45 6.42 -5.72
C VAL A 63 -7.16 7.36 -6.66
N GLY A 64 -8.10 8.17 -6.16
CA GLY A 64 -8.81 9.18 -6.99
C GLY A 64 -7.84 10.12 -7.69
N VAL A 65 -6.88 10.67 -6.96
CA VAL A 65 -5.86 11.59 -7.51
C VAL A 65 -4.97 10.92 -8.56
N LEU A 66 -4.57 9.65 -8.36
CA LEU A 66 -3.82 8.89 -9.34
C LEU A 66 -4.63 8.65 -10.62
N LYS A 67 -5.90 8.29 -10.50
CA LYS A 67 -6.81 8.11 -11.64
C LYS A 67 -7.04 9.41 -12.41
N GLU A 68 -7.24 10.53 -11.71
CA GLU A 68 -7.34 11.86 -12.33
C GLU A 68 -6.05 12.28 -13.06
N ALA A 69 -4.89 11.83 -12.57
CA ALA A 69 -3.60 12.04 -13.21
C ALA A 69 -3.31 11.07 -14.37
N GLY A 70 -4.26 10.23 -14.76
CA GLY A 70 -4.16 9.33 -15.91
C GLY A 70 -3.63 7.93 -15.61
N ALA A 71 -3.52 7.52 -14.34
CA ALA A 71 -3.11 6.15 -14.01
C ALA A 71 -4.07 5.13 -14.65
N LYS A 72 -3.51 4.16 -15.37
CA LYS A 72 -4.27 3.11 -16.05
C LYS A 72 -4.94 2.18 -15.04
N SER A 73 -4.17 1.70 -14.07
CA SER A 73 -4.66 0.90 -12.96
C SER A 73 -4.03 1.32 -11.63
N VAL A 74 -4.69 1.00 -10.53
CA VAL A 74 -4.14 1.21 -9.19
C VAL A 74 -4.41 -0.03 -8.35
N VAL A 75 -3.34 -0.61 -7.81
CA VAL A 75 -3.38 -1.66 -6.79
C VAL A 75 -2.97 -1.05 -5.46
N ILE A 76 -3.69 -1.37 -4.41
CA ILE A 76 -3.37 -0.95 -3.04
C ILE A 76 -2.67 -2.12 -2.35
N ALA A 77 -1.59 -1.85 -1.63
CA ALA A 77 -0.91 -2.85 -0.81
C ALA A 77 -0.58 -2.30 0.57
N CYS A 78 -0.86 -3.08 1.62
CA CYS A 78 -0.45 -2.75 2.98
C CYS A 78 -0.03 -4.01 3.75
N THR A 79 0.79 -3.80 4.78
CA THR A 79 1.14 -4.89 5.69
C THR A 79 -0.01 -5.15 6.66
N HIS A 80 -0.55 -4.11 7.30
CA HIS A 80 -1.54 -4.22 8.34
C HIS A 80 -2.89 -3.65 7.90
N GLY A 81 -3.81 -4.53 7.52
CA GLY A 81 -5.19 -4.15 7.23
C GLY A 81 -6.01 -4.08 8.51
N VAL A 82 -6.08 -2.93 9.17
CA VAL A 82 -6.95 -2.71 10.34
C VAL A 82 -8.40 -2.66 9.89
N PHE A 83 -8.64 -1.97 8.77
CA PHE A 83 -9.92 -1.87 8.07
C PHE A 83 -11.12 -1.55 8.94
N SER A 84 -10.94 -0.58 9.86
CA SER A 84 -12.04 -0.05 10.65
C SER A 84 -13.10 0.59 9.75
N ASP A 85 -14.36 0.50 10.15
CA ASP A 85 -15.45 1.12 9.39
C ASP A 85 -15.21 2.61 9.10
N PRO A 86 -15.48 3.04 7.88
CA PRO A 86 -16.04 2.37 6.71
C PRO A 86 -14.97 2.00 5.65
N ALA A 87 -13.83 1.43 6.04
CA ALA A 87 -12.71 1.13 5.13
C ALA A 87 -13.13 0.23 3.97
N ARG A 88 -13.88 -0.84 4.26
CA ARG A 88 -14.32 -1.81 3.25
C ARG A 88 -15.09 -1.14 2.12
N GLU A 89 -16.13 -0.36 2.45
CA GLU A 89 -16.93 0.37 1.48
C GLU A 89 -16.07 1.32 0.66
N ARG A 90 -15.25 2.13 1.33
CA ARG A 90 -14.36 3.10 0.67
C ARG A 90 -13.38 2.47 -0.29
N LEU A 91 -12.76 1.35 0.10
CA LEU A 91 -11.74 0.70 -0.72
C LEU A 91 -12.36 -0.15 -1.84
N SER A 92 -13.57 -0.65 -1.67
CA SER A 92 -14.32 -1.30 -2.75
C SER A 92 -14.73 -0.30 -3.84
N ASP A 93 -15.09 0.94 -3.46
CA ASP A 93 -15.66 1.93 -4.35
C ASP A 93 -14.64 2.94 -4.89
N CYS A 94 -13.39 2.96 -4.37
CA CYS A 94 -12.41 3.96 -4.77
C CYS A 94 -11.84 3.80 -6.18
N GLY A 95 -12.15 2.70 -6.87
CA GLY A 95 -11.65 2.42 -8.22
C GLY A 95 -10.27 1.75 -8.27
N ALA A 96 -9.77 1.24 -7.14
CA ALA A 96 -8.62 0.34 -7.14
C ALA A 96 -9.02 -1.03 -7.71
N GLU A 97 -8.13 -1.65 -8.49
CA GLU A 97 -8.37 -2.99 -9.03
C GLU A 97 -8.31 -4.05 -7.93
N GLU A 98 -7.37 -3.89 -7.02
CA GLU A 98 -7.11 -4.86 -5.97
C GLU A 98 -6.62 -4.15 -4.71
N VAL A 99 -6.99 -4.71 -3.55
CA VAL A 99 -6.47 -4.36 -2.23
C VAL A 99 -5.74 -5.59 -1.69
N ILE A 100 -4.44 -5.47 -1.49
CA ILE A 100 -3.59 -6.55 -0.98
C ILE A 100 -3.21 -6.23 0.46
N THR A 101 -3.43 -7.17 1.36
CA THR A 101 -2.98 -7.07 2.76
C THR A 101 -2.38 -8.39 3.22
N THR A 102 -1.82 -8.42 4.41
CA THR A 102 -1.36 -9.67 5.02
C THR A 102 -2.30 -10.14 6.13
N ASP A 103 -2.12 -11.40 6.54
CA ASP A 103 -2.83 -12.01 7.69
C ASP A 103 -2.19 -11.66 9.05
N THR A 104 -1.45 -10.55 9.14
CA THR A 104 -0.97 -10.00 10.42
C THR A 104 -2.09 -9.62 11.38
N LEU A 105 -3.26 -9.32 10.84
CA LEU A 105 -4.52 -9.14 11.55
C LEU A 105 -5.58 -10.03 10.91
N PRO A 106 -6.55 -10.54 11.68
CA PRO A 106 -7.67 -11.30 11.12
C PRO A 106 -8.43 -10.48 10.09
N GLN A 107 -8.71 -11.08 8.92
CA GLN A 107 -9.42 -10.41 7.83
C GLN A 107 -10.77 -11.10 7.57
N ASP A 108 -11.84 -10.32 7.51
CA ASP A 108 -13.11 -10.77 6.96
C ASP A 108 -13.13 -10.52 5.44
N THR A 109 -13.00 -11.59 4.68
CA THR A 109 -13.00 -11.55 3.21
C THR A 109 -14.37 -11.79 2.60
N GLU A 110 -15.38 -12.15 3.40
CA GLU A 110 -16.72 -12.49 2.90
C GLU A 110 -17.36 -11.30 2.18
N GLY A 111 -17.66 -11.46 0.89
CA GLY A 111 -18.25 -10.43 0.05
C GLY A 111 -17.35 -9.21 -0.25
N TRP A 112 -16.04 -9.29 -0.01
CA TRP A 112 -15.06 -8.28 -0.43
C TRP A 112 -14.28 -8.77 -1.63
N SER A 113 -14.81 -8.55 -2.82
CA SER A 113 -14.36 -9.20 -4.07
C SER A 113 -12.97 -8.78 -4.55
N ASN A 114 -12.50 -7.59 -4.18
CA ASN A 114 -11.19 -7.09 -4.58
C ASN A 114 -10.14 -7.11 -3.45
N LEU A 115 -10.41 -7.83 -2.34
CA LEU A 115 -9.43 -8.03 -1.27
C LEU A 115 -8.67 -9.34 -1.45
N THR A 116 -7.34 -9.24 -1.47
CA THR A 116 -6.41 -10.39 -1.42
C THR A 116 -5.63 -10.36 -0.12
N VAL A 117 -5.63 -11.50 0.59
CA VAL A 117 -4.89 -11.66 1.84
C VAL A 117 -3.71 -12.60 1.64
N LEU A 118 -2.51 -12.10 1.89
CA LEU A 118 -1.26 -12.87 1.80
C LEU A 118 -0.84 -13.36 3.18
N SER A 119 -0.49 -14.64 3.29
CA SER A 119 -0.04 -15.19 4.56
C SER A 119 1.43 -14.87 4.83
N ILE A 120 1.71 -14.35 6.04
CA ILE A 120 3.08 -14.18 6.56
C ILE A 120 3.62 -15.46 7.23
N ALA A 121 2.81 -16.51 7.34
CA ALA A 121 3.24 -17.74 8.02
C ALA A 121 4.52 -18.36 7.43
N PRO A 122 4.73 -18.40 6.11
CA PRO A 122 5.99 -18.92 5.55
C PRO A 122 7.22 -18.10 5.97
N LEU A 123 7.09 -16.77 6.05
CA LEU A 123 8.18 -15.90 6.52
C LEU A 123 8.48 -16.13 7.99
N LEU A 124 7.44 -16.20 8.82
CA LEU A 124 7.59 -16.49 10.26
C LEU A 124 8.21 -17.87 10.49
N ALA A 125 7.76 -18.89 9.77
CA ALA A 125 8.33 -20.25 9.87
C ALA A 125 9.82 -20.28 9.54
N LYS A 126 10.23 -19.61 8.47
CA LYS A 126 11.66 -19.49 8.12
C LYS A 126 12.44 -18.74 9.20
N THR A 127 11.90 -17.64 9.71
CA THR A 127 12.55 -16.86 10.77
C THR A 127 12.77 -17.70 12.04
N ILE A 128 11.74 -18.44 12.46
CA ILE A 128 11.81 -19.33 13.62
C ILE A 128 12.86 -20.43 13.37
N HIS A 129 12.88 -21.03 12.18
CA HIS A 129 13.85 -22.05 11.80
C HIS A 129 15.29 -21.52 11.88
N GLU A 130 15.58 -20.36 11.30
CA GLU A 130 16.90 -19.74 11.35
C GLU A 130 17.35 -19.47 12.80
N ILE A 131 16.47 -18.98 13.66
CA ILE A 131 16.77 -18.75 15.08
C ILE A 131 17.09 -20.09 15.78
N PHE A 132 16.31 -21.14 15.49
CA PHE A 132 16.49 -22.44 16.14
C PHE A 132 17.79 -23.13 15.74
N GLU A 133 18.20 -22.97 14.49
CA GLU A 133 19.47 -23.54 13.93
C GLU A 133 20.68 -22.63 14.19
N ASN A 134 20.56 -21.57 15.00
CA ASN A 134 21.59 -20.54 15.20
C ASN A 134 22.07 -19.89 13.88
N GLY A 135 21.21 -19.86 12.87
CA GLY A 135 21.42 -19.20 11.60
C GLY A 135 21.22 -17.69 11.67
N SER A 136 21.26 -17.04 10.51
CA SER A 136 21.11 -15.59 10.42
C SER A 136 19.75 -15.21 9.82
N VAL A 137 18.95 -14.48 10.57
CA VAL A 137 17.69 -13.92 10.09
C VAL A 137 17.90 -12.92 8.94
N THR A 138 19.08 -12.30 8.85
CA THR A 138 19.40 -11.36 7.76
C THR A 138 19.45 -12.04 6.40
N THR A 139 19.74 -13.33 6.34
CA THR A 139 19.74 -14.11 5.08
C THR A 139 18.35 -14.15 4.43
N LEU A 140 17.28 -14.01 5.20
CA LEU A 140 15.91 -13.96 4.69
C LEU A 140 15.63 -12.68 3.89
N PHE A 141 16.47 -11.66 4.06
CA PHE A 141 16.36 -10.36 3.42
C PHE A 141 17.52 -10.09 2.45
N GLU A 142 18.40 -11.07 2.22
CA GLU A 142 19.51 -10.97 1.24
C GLU A 142 18.94 -10.80 -0.16
N GLY A 143 19.28 -9.68 -0.78
CA GLY A 143 18.68 -9.18 -2.04
C GLY A 143 17.69 -8.03 -1.84
N GLN A 144 17.39 -7.67 -0.58
CA GLN A 144 16.51 -6.56 -0.22
C GLN A 144 17.26 -5.42 0.51
N ALA A 145 18.59 -5.53 0.61
CA ALA A 145 19.44 -4.53 1.28
C ALA A 145 20.02 -3.53 0.30
#